data_36e001c3888acd486fe7502b2c63d8ad
#
_entry.id   36e001c3888acd486fe7502b2c63d8ad
#
_cell.length_a   1.000
_cell.length_b   1.000
_cell.length_c   1.000
_cell.angle_alpha   90.00
_cell.angle_beta   90.00
_cell.angle_gamma   90.00
#
_symmetry.space_group_name_H-M   'P 1'
#
loop_
_entity.id
_entity.type
_entity.pdbx_description
1 polymer ?
#
loop_
_entity_poly.entity_id
_entity_poly.type
_entity_poly.pdbx_seq_one_letter_code
_entity_poly.pdbx_strand_id
1 'polypeptide(L)'
;MVPQSVTQVDVAIVGCGPAGVVLAALLGQAGIRVHICDRLPGVYEIPRAISLDHEILRVFQQLGVIDQVMPFTEPFTNSEFLGVDGQLIRRMTMVQAPYPQGYTPSVVFSQPPVERILRKHVESLPQVSMALGLT
;
A
#
# COMPACT_ATOMS: atom_id res chain seq x y z
N MET A 1 -38.28 9.31 12.40
CA MET A 1 -36.83 9.29 12.62
C MET A 1 -36.41 7.82 12.52
N VAL A 2 -35.77 7.41 11.40
CA VAL A 2 -35.31 6.02 11.25
C VAL A 2 -34.10 5.86 12.18
N PRO A 3 -34.07 4.84 13.08
CA PRO A 3 -32.90 4.63 13.92
C PRO A 3 -31.72 4.33 13.01
N GLN A 4 -30.71 5.18 13.05
CA GLN A 4 -29.44 4.87 12.39
C GLN A 4 -28.87 3.64 13.10
N SER A 5 -28.73 2.54 12.37
CA SER A 5 -28.09 1.33 12.90
C SER A 5 -26.63 1.69 13.20
N VAL A 6 -26.28 1.75 14.48
CA VAL A 6 -24.89 1.92 14.91
C VAL A 6 -24.15 0.62 14.66
N THR A 7 -23.20 0.62 13.72
CA THR A 7 -22.31 -0.51 13.52
C THR A 7 -21.18 -0.43 14.54
N GLN A 8 -21.03 -1.44 15.38
CA GLN A 8 -19.97 -1.49 16.37
C GLN A 8 -18.75 -2.22 15.79
N VAL A 9 -17.61 -1.54 15.78
CA VAL A 9 -16.31 -2.06 15.32
C VAL A 9 -15.25 -1.84 16.39
N ASP A 10 -14.13 -2.56 16.27
CA ASP A 10 -13.01 -2.42 17.21
C ASP A 10 -12.09 -1.27 16.76
N VAL A 11 -11.98 -1.07 15.45
CA VAL A 11 -11.14 -0.01 14.85
C VAL A 11 -11.89 0.69 13.72
N ALA A 12 -11.89 2.01 13.74
CA ALA A 12 -12.35 2.86 12.64
C ALA A 12 -11.14 3.54 11.98
N ILE A 13 -11.02 3.40 10.65
CA ILE A 13 -9.95 4.00 9.85
C ILE A 13 -10.58 5.07 8.94
N VAL A 14 -10.08 6.30 9.03
CA VAL A 14 -10.47 7.39 8.14
C VAL A 14 -9.37 7.61 7.11
N GLY A 15 -9.69 7.35 5.86
CA GLY A 15 -8.77 7.37 4.72
C GLY A 15 -8.46 5.97 4.18
N CYS A 16 -8.93 5.67 2.97
CA CYS A 16 -8.72 4.40 2.26
C CYS A 16 -7.60 4.53 1.21
N GLY A 17 -6.54 5.29 1.54
CA GLY A 17 -5.30 5.33 0.78
C GLY A 17 -4.38 4.16 1.13
N PRO A 18 -3.14 4.08 0.57
CA PRO A 18 -2.24 2.95 0.75
C PRO A 18 -2.02 2.54 2.21
N ALA A 19 -1.78 3.50 3.10
CA ALA A 19 -1.55 3.21 4.52
C ALA A 19 -2.81 2.66 5.21
N GLY A 20 -3.97 3.30 4.97
CA GLY A 20 -5.24 2.88 5.59
C GLY A 20 -5.68 1.50 5.12
N VAL A 21 -5.57 1.22 3.81
CA VAL A 21 -5.98 -0.07 3.26
C VAL A 21 -5.06 -1.21 3.71
N VAL A 22 -3.75 -0.98 3.83
CA VAL A 22 -2.81 -1.97 4.37
C VAL A 22 -3.10 -2.24 5.85
N LEU A 23 -3.34 -1.20 6.64
CA LEU A 23 -3.72 -1.35 8.04
C LEU A 23 -5.03 -2.14 8.19
N ALA A 24 -6.06 -1.81 7.40
CA ALA A 24 -7.32 -2.54 7.39
C ALA A 24 -7.13 -4.02 7.04
N ALA A 25 -6.27 -4.32 6.05
CA ALA A 25 -5.96 -5.68 5.65
C ALA A 25 -5.29 -6.48 6.78
N LEU A 26 -4.27 -5.91 7.41
CA LEU A 26 -3.53 -6.56 8.51
C LEU A 26 -4.44 -6.81 9.72
N LEU A 27 -5.24 -5.83 10.12
CA LEU A 27 -6.19 -5.97 11.23
C LEU A 27 -7.28 -6.99 10.90
N GLY A 28 -7.84 -6.93 9.69
CA GLY A 28 -8.86 -7.87 9.24
C GLY A 28 -8.37 -9.33 9.22
N GLN A 29 -7.14 -9.57 8.74
CA GLN A 29 -6.51 -10.91 8.81
C GLN A 29 -6.24 -11.36 10.25
N ALA A 30 -6.01 -10.42 11.17
CA ALA A 30 -5.89 -10.72 12.61
C ALA A 30 -7.25 -10.94 13.31
N GLY A 31 -8.36 -10.91 12.59
CA GLY A 31 -9.70 -11.11 13.14
C GLY A 31 -10.32 -9.88 13.82
N ILE A 32 -9.70 -8.71 13.71
CA ILE A 32 -10.18 -7.46 14.28
C ILE A 32 -11.28 -6.88 13.38
N ARG A 33 -12.39 -6.44 13.98
CA ARG A 33 -13.50 -5.81 13.25
C ARG A 33 -13.11 -4.37 12.89
N VAL A 34 -13.04 -4.08 11.59
CA VAL A 34 -12.60 -2.79 11.06
C VAL A 34 -13.70 -2.15 10.23
N HIS A 35 -13.90 -0.85 10.41
CA HIS A 35 -14.60 -0.02 9.45
C HIS A 35 -13.63 0.99 8.85
N ILE A 36 -13.44 0.95 7.52
CA ILE A 36 -12.61 1.91 6.81
C ILE A 36 -13.48 2.78 5.90
N CYS A 37 -13.28 4.08 5.93
CA CYS A 37 -14.03 5.02 5.10
C CYS A 37 -13.13 6.03 4.41
N ASP A 38 -13.61 6.56 3.27
CA ASP A 38 -12.94 7.63 2.52
C ASP A 38 -13.97 8.57 1.89
N ARG A 39 -13.59 9.83 1.73
CA ARG A 39 -14.37 10.82 0.97
C ARG A 39 -14.35 10.55 -0.54
N LEU A 40 -13.28 9.93 -1.05
CA LEU A 40 -13.17 9.59 -2.46
C LEU A 40 -13.98 8.32 -2.75
N PRO A 41 -14.70 8.26 -3.90
CA PRO A 41 -15.50 7.09 -4.25
C PRO A 41 -14.66 5.92 -4.79
N GLY A 42 -13.38 6.13 -5.04
CA GLY A 42 -12.50 5.12 -5.63
C GLY A 42 -11.02 5.42 -5.41
N VAL A 43 -10.17 4.66 -6.08
CA VAL A 43 -8.73 4.89 -6.10
C VAL A 43 -8.42 6.20 -6.81
N TYR A 44 -7.51 6.97 -6.25
CA TYR A 44 -7.02 8.19 -6.88
C TYR A 44 -6.03 7.85 -8.00
N GLU A 45 -6.35 8.23 -9.23
CA GLU A 45 -5.61 7.77 -10.42
C GLU A 45 -4.25 8.46 -10.62
N ILE A 46 -4.00 9.58 -9.94
CA ILE A 46 -2.71 10.27 -10.02
C ILE A 46 -1.77 9.70 -8.94
N PRO A 47 -0.65 9.05 -9.33
CA PRO A 47 0.30 8.51 -8.36
C PRO A 47 0.89 9.62 -7.48
N ARG A 48 0.99 9.33 -6.18
CA ARG A 48 1.63 10.23 -5.18
C ARG A 48 2.88 9.60 -4.56
N ALA A 49 3.04 8.29 -4.73
CA ALA A 49 4.21 7.53 -4.32
C ALA A 49 4.77 6.80 -5.53
N ILE A 50 6.09 6.67 -5.61
CA ILE A 50 6.80 6.06 -6.74
C ILE A 50 7.71 4.91 -6.33
N SER A 51 8.00 4.74 -5.04
CA SER A 51 8.88 3.67 -4.57
C SER A 51 8.34 2.98 -3.33
N LEU A 52 8.69 1.71 -3.20
CA LEU A 52 8.46 0.86 -2.04
C LEU A 52 9.78 0.21 -1.65
N ASP A 53 9.97 -0.04 -0.37
CA ASP A 53 11.09 -0.83 0.12
C ASP A 53 10.72 -2.32 0.28
N HIS A 54 11.73 -3.13 0.56
CA HIS A 54 11.54 -4.57 0.73
C HIS A 54 10.74 -4.92 2.01
N GLU A 55 10.67 -4.05 2.99
CA GLU A 55 9.83 -4.28 4.19
C GLU A 55 8.34 -4.26 3.80
N ILE A 56 7.94 -3.30 2.98
CA ILE A 56 6.58 -3.23 2.45
C ILE A 56 6.28 -4.42 1.52
N LEU A 57 7.23 -4.87 0.71
CA LEU A 57 7.05 -6.08 -0.10
C LEU A 57 6.84 -7.31 0.79
N ARG A 58 7.51 -7.40 1.94
CA ARG A 58 7.25 -8.44 2.97
C ARG A 58 5.85 -8.33 3.56
N VAL A 59 5.35 -7.13 3.81
CA VAL A 59 3.96 -6.93 4.24
C VAL A 59 2.98 -7.43 3.16
N PHE A 60 3.21 -7.12 1.89
CA PHE A 60 2.38 -7.63 0.79
C PHE A 60 2.45 -9.15 0.64
N GLN A 61 3.61 -9.75 0.94
CA GLN A 61 3.75 -11.21 1.02
C GLN A 61 2.91 -11.79 2.17
N GLN A 62 2.97 -11.18 3.35
CA GLN A 62 2.15 -11.58 4.50
C GLN A 62 0.65 -11.49 4.20
N LEU A 63 0.23 -10.45 3.50
CA LEU A 63 -1.15 -10.27 3.05
C LEU A 63 -1.56 -11.27 1.94
N GLY A 64 -0.62 -11.96 1.30
CA GLY A 64 -0.88 -12.88 0.20
C GLY A 64 -1.18 -12.21 -1.14
N VAL A 65 -0.78 -10.94 -1.31
CA VAL A 65 -1.03 -10.17 -2.54
C VAL A 65 0.21 -9.90 -3.36
N ILE A 66 1.39 -10.32 -2.89
CA ILE A 66 2.68 -9.99 -3.51
C ILE A 66 2.75 -10.37 -5.00
N ASP A 67 2.28 -11.55 -5.37
CA ASP A 67 2.34 -12.03 -6.76
C ASP A 67 1.47 -11.21 -7.71
N GLN A 68 0.40 -10.58 -7.19
CA GLN A 68 -0.46 -9.67 -7.94
C GLN A 68 0.17 -8.27 -8.05
N VAL A 69 0.97 -7.86 -7.08
CA VAL A 69 1.64 -6.55 -7.01
C VAL A 69 2.89 -6.50 -7.87
N MET A 70 3.70 -7.56 -7.87
CA MET A 70 5.00 -7.60 -8.56
C MET A 70 4.95 -7.18 -10.03
N PRO A 71 3.93 -7.52 -10.85
CA PRO A 71 3.84 -7.06 -12.24
C PRO A 71 3.74 -5.52 -12.42
N PHE A 72 3.46 -4.79 -11.35
CA PHE A 72 3.38 -3.32 -11.33
C PHE A 72 4.59 -2.67 -10.68
N THR A 73 5.67 -3.43 -10.51
CA THR A 73 6.93 -2.97 -9.89
C THR A 73 8.12 -3.24 -10.80
N GLU A 74 9.14 -2.39 -10.66
CA GLU A 74 10.47 -2.60 -11.27
C GLU A 74 11.55 -2.39 -10.21
N PRO A 75 12.63 -3.18 -10.19
CA PRO A 75 13.74 -2.96 -9.28
C PRO A 75 14.32 -1.55 -9.42
N PHE A 76 14.49 -0.88 -8.30
CA PHE A 76 15.19 0.40 -8.28
C PHE A 76 16.69 0.16 -8.48
N THR A 77 17.25 0.81 -9.48
CA THR A 77 18.68 0.69 -9.80
C THR A 77 19.51 1.71 -9.01
N ASN A 78 20.81 1.71 -9.24
CA ASN A 78 21.69 2.75 -8.68
C ASN A 78 21.21 4.14 -9.06
N SER A 79 21.28 5.08 -8.12
CA SER A 79 20.92 6.48 -8.36
C SER A 79 22.07 7.41 -8.11
N GLU A 80 22.14 8.47 -8.89
CA GLU A 80 23.12 9.53 -8.75
C GLU A 80 22.42 10.86 -8.51
N PHE A 81 22.90 11.59 -7.55
CA PHE A 81 22.49 12.96 -7.27
C PHE A 81 23.55 13.88 -7.85
N LEU A 82 23.16 14.69 -8.83
CA LEU A 82 24.06 15.60 -9.53
C LEU A 82 23.82 17.05 -9.08
N GLY A 83 24.86 17.82 -9.00
CA GLY A 83 24.77 19.26 -8.79
C GLY A 83 24.44 20.02 -10.07
N VAL A 84 24.29 21.33 -9.96
CA VAL A 84 23.89 22.21 -11.08
C VAL A 84 24.89 22.20 -12.24
N ASP A 85 26.15 21.93 -11.98
CA ASP A 85 27.22 21.83 -12.98
C ASP A 85 27.44 20.37 -13.45
N GLY A 86 26.53 19.45 -13.11
CA GLY A 86 26.63 18.04 -13.48
C GLY A 86 27.62 17.23 -12.64
N GLN A 87 28.24 17.83 -11.60
CA GLN A 87 29.16 17.12 -10.72
C GLN A 87 28.40 16.12 -9.83
N LEU A 88 28.98 14.95 -9.64
CA LEU A 88 28.42 13.93 -8.75
C LEU A 88 28.51 14.38 -7.29
N ILE A 89 27.34 14.58 -6.64
CA ILE A 89 27.23 14.89 -5.22
C ILE A 89 27.19 13.59 -4.42
N ARG A 90 26.34 12.62 -4.84
CA ARG A 90 26.15 11.36 -4.13
C ARG A 90 25.75 10.26 -5.11
N ARG A 91 26.28 9.07 -4.89
CA ARG A 91 25.83 7.84 -5.53
C ARG A 91 25.23 6.91 -4.49
N MET A 92 24.05 6.37 -4.77
CA MET A 92 23.44 5.28 -4.00
C MET A 92 23.58 4.01 -4.81
N THR A 93 24.30 3.03 -4.25
CA THR A 93 24.49 1.73 -4.88
C THR A 93 23.55 0.74 -4.22
N MET A 94 22.72 0.06 -5.01
CA MET A 94 21.80 -0.95 -4.50
C MET A 94 22.53 -2.23 -4.14
N VAL A 95 22.08 -2.86 -3.05
CA VAL A 95 22.60 -4.18 -2.61
C VAL A 95 22.28 -5.21 -3.68
N GLN A 96 23.26 -6.06 -3.97
CA GLN A 96 23.10 -7.18 -4.92
C GLN A 96 22.50 -8.40 -4.23
N ALA A 97 21.87 -9.27 -5.02
CA ALA A 97 21.39 -10.56 -4.53
C ALA A 97 22.56 -11.41 -3.96
N PRO A 98 22.33 -12.27 -2.95
CA PRO A 98 21.03 -12.56 -2.33
C PRO A 98 20.53 -11.46 -1.40
N TYR A 99 19.26 -11.11 -1.54
CA TYR A 99 18.67 -10.01 -0.76
C TYR A 99 18.35 -10.44 0.68
N PRO A 100 18.71 -9.65 1.70
CA PRO A 100 18.51 -10.01 3.11
C PRO A 100 17.06 -10.32 3.49
N GLN A 101 16.09 -9.69 2.82
CA GLN A 101 14.66 -9.91 3.05
C GLN A 101 13.96 -10.68 1.91
N GLY A 102 14.72 -11.25 0.99
CA GLY A 102 14.18 -12.00 -0.15
C GLY A 102 13.72 -11.15 -1.33
N TYR A 103 13.62 -9.83 -1.16
CA TYR A 103 13.25 -8.85 -2.19
C TYR A 103 14.35 -7.81 -2.36
N THR A 104 14.42 -7.22 -3.57
CA THR A 104 15.30 -6.07 -3.80
C THR A 104 15.01 -4.95 -2.80
N PRO A 105 16.03 -4.24 -2.30
CA PRO A 105 15.85 -3.23 -1.26
C PRO A 105 14.86 -2.13 -1.57
N SER A 106 14.68 -1.81 -2.87
CA SER A 106 13.69 -0.83 -3.31
C SER A 106 13.18 -1.15 -4.69
N VAL A 107 11.92 -0.87 -4.94
CA VAL A 107 11.27 -0.94 -6.24
C VAL A 107 10.58 0.38 -6.56
N VAL A 108 10.53 0.75 -7.83
CA VAL A 108 9.56 1.72 -8.33
C VAL A 108 8.26 1.00 -8.62
N PHE A 109 7.12 1.67 -8.49
CA PHE A 109 5.82 1.03 -8.69
C PHE A 109 4.76 1.98 -9.24
N SER A 110 3.73 1.40 -9.84
CA SER A 110 2.53 2.13 -10.23
C SER A 110 1.50 2.04 -9.09
N GLN A 111 1.25 3.16 -8.39
CA GLN A 111 0.40 3.19 -7.21
C GLN A 111 -1.06 2.77 -7.48
N PRO A 112 -1.77 3.29 -8.50
CA PRO A 112 -3.20 3.00 -8.67
C PRO A 112 -3.53 1.51 -8.80
N PRO A 113 -2.86 0.71 -9.65
CA PRO A 113 -3.16 -0.73 -9.75
C PRO A 113 -2.84 -1.48 -8.45
N VAL A 114 -1.76 -1.13 -7.75
CA VAL A 114 -1.41 -1.75 -6.46
C VAL A 114 -2.48 -1.43 -5.41
N GLU A 115 -2.96 -0.19 -5.35
CA GLU A 115 -4.03 0.20 -4.43
C GLU A 115 -5.35 -0.53 -4.74
N ARG A 116 -5.69 -0.77 -6.02
CA ARG A 116 -6.86 -1.58 -6.39
C ARG A 116 -6.74 -3.03 -5.91
N ILE A 117 -5.55 -3.63 -6.02
CA ILE A 117 -5.28 -4.98 -5.51
C ILE A 117 -5.51 -5.04 -4.00
N LEU A 118 -4.97 -4.08 -3.26
CA LEU A 118 -5.11 -3.99 -1.80
C LEU A 118 -6.58 -3.80 -1.40
N ARG A 119 -7.33 -2.91 -2.06
CA ARG A 119 -8.76 -2.69 -1.77
C ARG A 119 -9.58 -3.95 -2.05
N LYS A 120 -9.35 -4.61 -3.17
CA LYS A 120 -10.01 -5.88 -3.50
C LYS A 120 -9.72 -6.96 -2.46
N HIS A 121 -8.49 -7.02 -1.95
CA HIS A 121 -8.14 -7.93 -0.86
C HIS A 121 -8.93 -7.59 0.41
N VAL A 122 -8.98 -6.33 0.82
CA VAL A 122 -9.75 -5.86 1.99
C VAL A 122 -11.24 -6.19 1.85
N GLU A 123 -11.84 -5.99 0.67
CA GLU A 123 -13.24 -6.34 0.40
C GLU A 123 -13.53 -7.84 0.57
N SER A 124 -12.53 -8.70 0.44
CA SER A 124 -12.68 -10.15 0.66
C SER A 124 -12.63 -10.57 2.13
N LEU A 125 -12.26 -9.67 3.04
CA LEU A 125 -12.11 -9.96 4.47
C LEU A 125 -13.43 -9.71 5.21
N PRO A 126 -14.05 -10.74 5.80
CA PRO A 126 -15.36 -10.61 6.45
C PRO A 126 -15.37 -9.70 7.69
N GLN A 127 -14.18 -9.44 8.27
CA GLN A 127 -14.02 -8.55 9.42
C GLN A 127 -13.95 -7.06 9.03
N VAL A 128 -13.81 -6.76 7.72
CA VAL A 128 -13.64 -5.37 7.27
C VAL A 128 -14.86 -4.91 6.51
N SER A 129 -15.40 -3.77 6.91
CA SER A 129 -16.42 -3.04 6.15
C SER A 129 -15.83 -1.77 5.56
N MET A 130 -16.17 -1.46 4.32
CA MET A 130 -15.66 -0.30 3.60
C MET A 130 -16.81 0.61 3.16
N ALA A 131 -16.66 1.92 3.39
CA ALA A 131 -17.58 2.95 2.93
C ALA A 131 -16.82 4.06 2.20
N LEU A 132 -17.10 4.22 0.93
CA LEU A 132 -16.44 5.21 0.07
C LEU A 132 -17.40 6.30 -0.38
N GLY A 133 -16.87 7.48 -0.75
CA GLY A 133 -17.68 8.62 -1.20
C GLY A 133 -18.43 9.31 -0.08
N LEU A 134 -17.96 9.23 1.17
CA LEU A 134 -18.58 9.89 2.31
C LEU A 134 -18.13 11.35 2.40
N THR A 135 -19.08 12.26 2.55
CA THR A 135 -18.87 13.70 2.74
C THR A 135 -19.21 14.11 4.17
#